data_d7e14819e3b83dfc129d0ca704cca3fa
#
_entry.id   d7e14819e3b83dfc129d0ca704cca3fa
#
_cell.length_a   1.000
_cell.length_b   1.000
_cell.length_c   1.000
_cell.angle_alpha   90.00
_cell.angle_beta   90.00
_cell.angle_gamma   90.00
#
_symmetry.space_group_name_H-M   'P 1'
#
loop_
_entity.id
_entity.type
_entity.pdbx_description
1 polymer ?
#
loop_
_entity_poly.entity_id
_entity_poly.type
_entity_poly.pdbx_seq_one_letter_code
_entity_poly.pdbx_strand_id
1 'polypeptide(L)'
;MTIKVGINGFGRIGRNVLRAAVQSFSDIEIVGINDLLEPEYLAYMLQYDSVHGRFKGTVSVEGNTLIVNGKKIRLTQERDPANLKWGDVGAEVVIESTGLFLDQEGAGKHLAAGAKKVVISAPSKDDTPMFVFGVNDKTYKGEAIISNASCTTNCLAPLAKVLNDKWGIKRGLMTTVHAATATQKTVDGPSDKDWRGGRGILENIIPSSTGAAKAVGVVIPALNKKLTGMSFRVPTSDVSVVDLTCELNKDATMAEICAEMKAQSEGALKGILGYTEDKVVATDFRGDARTSIFDADASIALDGSFVKLISWYDNEWGYSNKTLEMVRVVA
;
A
#
# COMPACT_ATOMS: atom_id res chain seq x y z
N MET A 1 -1.88 -18.08 17.95
CA MET A 1 -3.32 -17.69 17.92
C MET A 1 -3.61 -17.12 16.54
N THR A 2 -4.81 -17.32 16.02
CA THR A 2 -5.19 -16.73 14.71
C THR A 2 -5.77 -15.35 14.93
N ILE A 3 -5.29 -14.36 14.21
CA ILE A 3 -5.78 -12.98 14.28
C ILE A 3 -7.05 -12.88 13.43
N LYS A 4 -8.16 -12.48 14.01
CA LYS A 4 -9.44 -12.31 13.33
C LYS A 4 -9.57 -10.89 12.81
N VAL A 5 -9.78 -10.75 11.49
CA VAL A 5 -9.75 -9.47 10.78
C VAL A 5 -11.08 -9.18 10.10
N GLY A 6 -11.56 -7.94 10.27
CA GLY A 6 -12.62 -7.35 9.48
C GLY A 6 -12.07 -6.48 8.35
N ILE A 7 -12.77 -6.41 7.22
CA ILE A 7 -12.44 -5.53 6.10
C ILE A 7 -13.62 -4.59 5.87
N ASN A 8 -13.39 -3.29 5.93
CA ASN A 8 -14.36 -2.28 5.51
C ASN A 8 -13.96 -1.70 4.15
N GLY A 9 -14.78 -1.94 3.13
CA GLY A 9 -14.47 -1.63 1.73
C GLY A 9 -13.83 -2.80 0.98
N PHE A 10 -14.57 -3.40 0.07
CA PHE A 10 -14.12 -4.56 -0.72
C PHE A 10 -13.75 -4.15 -2.16
N GLY A 11 -13.11 -2.96 -2.27
CA GLY A 11 -12.51 -2.44 -3.49
C GLY A 11 -11.23 -3.20 -3.88
N ARG A 12 -10.36 -2.58 -4.68
CA ARG A 12 -9.09 -3.21 -5.12
C ARG A 12 -8.27 -3.72 -3.92
N ILE A 13 -8.03 -2.86 -2.93
CA ILE A 13 -7.17 -3.21 -1.78
C ILE A 13 -7.85 -4.25 -0.88
N GLY A 14 -9.12 -4.06 -0.50
CA GLY A 14 -9.83 -5.03 0.36
C GLY A 14 -9.86 -6.43 -0.25
N ARG A 15 -10.10 -6.57 -1.58
CA ARG A 15 -10.06 -7.86 -2.26
C ARG A 15 -8.65 -8.47 -2.31
N ASN A 16 -7.63 -7.66 -2.58
CA ASN A 16 -6.24 -8.15 -2.60
C ASN A 16 -5.73 -8.52 -1.21
N VAL A 17 -6.18 -7.81 -0.17
CA VAL A 17 -5.93 -8.21 1.23
C VAL A 17 -6.53 -9.60 1.51
N LEU A 18 -7.78 -9.87 1.14
CA LEU A 18 -8.37 -11.21 1.31
C LEU A 18 -7.60 -12.27 0.51
N ARG A 19 -7.26 -11.99 -0.76
CA ARG A 19 -6.48 -12.90 -1.59
C ARG A 19 -5.12 -13.21 -0.98
N ALA A 20 -4.40 -12.20 -0.50
CA ALA A 20 -3.10 -12.35 0.15
C ALA A 20 -3.22 -13.11 1.48
N ALA A 21 -4.24 -12.80 2.30
CA ALA A 21 -4.50 -13.51 3.55
C ALA A 21 -4.67 -15.02 3.32
N VAL A 22 -5.50 -15.39 2.34
CA VAL A 22 -5.74 -16.81 2.00
C VAL A 22 -4.49 -17.50 1.45
N GLN A 23 -3.65 -16.78 0.70
CA GLN A 23 -2.50 -17.39 0.03
C GLN A 23 -1.25 -17.48 0.92
N SER A 24 -1.03 -16.53 1.83
CA SER A 24 0.29 -16.34 2.44
C SER A 24 0.26 -16.10 3.96
N PHE A 25 -0.90 -15.97 4.60
CA PHE A 25 -1.00 -15.61 6.01
C PHE A 25 -1.88 -16.61 6.78
N SER A 26 -1.31 -17.76 7.11
CA SER A 26 -2.05 -18.84 7.82
C SER A 26 -2.49 -18.47 9.23
N ASP A 27 -1.93 -17.42 9.79
CA ASP A 27 -2.21 -16.86 11.12
C ASP A 27 -3.24 -15.72 11.11
N ILE A 28 -3.76 -15.35 9.92
CA ILE A 28 -4.80 -14.32 9.76
C ILE A 28 -6.07 -14.96 9.18
N GLU A 29 -7.21 -14.64 9.79
CA GLU A 29 -8.53 -15.09 9.35
C GLU A 29 -9.44 -13.90 9.10
N ILE A 30 -9.97 -13.76 7.88
CA ILE A 30 -10.97 -12.76 7.56
C ILE A 30 -12.33 -13.30 8.01
N VAL A 31 -12.98 -12.61 8.95
CA VAL A 31 -14.24 -13.05 9.57
C VAL A 31 -15.45 -12.19 9.18
N GLY A 32 -15.21 -10.99 8.62
CA GLY A 32 -16.27 -10.09 8.18
C GLY A 32 -15.78 -9.13 7.11
N ILE A 33 -16.67 -8.80 6.19
CA ILE A 33 -16.45 -7.81 5.13
C ILE A 33 -17.67 -6.91 5.06
N ASN A 34 -17.44 -5.61 4.95
CA ASN A 34 -18.48 -4.64 4.66
C ASN A 34 -18.23 -3.97 3.31
N ASP A 35 -19.25 -3.95 2.47
CA ASP A 35 -19.29 -3.17 1.23
C ASP A 35 -20.76 -2.90 0.88
N LEU A 36 -21.05 -1.88 0.08
CA LEU A 36 -22.43 -1.48 -0.24
C LEU A 36 -23.02 -2.28 -1.41
N LEU A 37 -22.24 -3.16 -2.03
CA LEU A 37 -22.63 -3.97 -3.16
C LEU A 37 -23.25 -5.30 -2.68
N GLU A 38 -24.05 -5.93 -3.58
CA GLU A 38 -24.70 -7.20 -3.32
C GLU A 38 -23.69 -8.35 -3.13
N PRO A 39 -23.99 -9.32 -2.24
CA PRO A 39 -23.11 -10.45 -1.93
C PRO A 39 -22.61 -11.22 -3.15
N GLU A 40 -23.48 -11.52 -4.10
CA GLU A 40 -23.16 -12.25 -5.32
C GLU A 40 -22.17 -11.48 -6.21
N TYR A 41 -22.29 -10.15 -6.23
CA TYR A 41 -21.36 -9.31 -6.98
C TYR A 41 -20.00 -9.21 -6.29
N LEU A 42 -19.96 -9.18 -4.98
CA LEU A 42 -18.70 -9.25 -4.22
C LEU A 42 -17.96 -10.58 -4.48
N ALA A 43 -18.69 -11.69 -4.50
CA ALA A 43 -18.15 -13.00 -4.84
C ALA A 43 -17.61 -13.04 -6.28
N TYR A 44 -18.37 -12.49 -7.23
CA TYR A 44 -17.94 -12.36 -8.63
C TYR A 44 -16.63 -11.57 -8.75
N MET A 45 -16.55 -10.40 -8.12
CA MET A 45 -15.34 -9.57 -8.14
C MET A 45 -14.14 -10.21 -7.43
N LEU A 46 -14.36 -11.05 -6.43
CA LEU A 46 -13.29 -11.83 -5.83
C LEU A 46 -12.80 -12.93 -6.76
N GLN A 47 -13.76 -13.61 -7.45
CA GLN A 47 -13.46 -14.74 -8.34
C GLN A 47 -12.69 -14.30 -9.57
N TYR A 48 -13.01 -13.14 -10.14
CA TYR A 48 -12.45 -12.67 -11.41
C TYR A 48 -11.74 -11.33 -11.21
N ASP A 49 -10.50 -11.25 -11.64
CA ASP A 49 -9.71 -10.03 -11.57
C ASP A 49 -8.88 -9.88 -12.85
N SER A 50 -8.95 -8.71 -13.49
CA SER A 50 -8.25 -8.45 -14.75
C SER A 50 -6.74 -8.32 -14.58
N VAL A 51 -6.26 -8.00 -13.39
CA VAL A 51 -4.85 -7.81 -13.07
C VAL A 51 -4.25 -9.08 -12.50
N HIS A 52 -4.86 -9.61 -11.43
CA HIS A 52 -4.33 -10.74 -10.66
C HIS A 52 -4.94 -12.11 -11.07
N GLY A 53 -5.79 -12.11 -12.12
CA GLY A 53 -6.39 -13.34 -12.65
C GLY A 53 -7.46 -13.96 -11.74
N ARG A 54 -7.89 -15.16 -12.09
CA ARG A 54 -8.90 -15.88 -11.31
C ARG A 54 -8.39 -16.21 -9.91
N PHE A 55 -9.30 -16.11 -8.93
CA PHE A 55 -9.00 -16.54 -7.57
C PHE A 55 -8.65 -18.04 -7.54
N LYS A 56 -7.53 -18.36 -6.89
CA LYS A 56 -7.05 -19.74 -6.78
C LYS A 56 -7.70 -20.42 -5.56
N GLY A 57 -8.94 -20.81 -5.70
CA GLY A 57 -9.75 -21.42 -4.64
C GLY A 57 -11.22 -21.44 -4.98
N THR A 58 -12.05 -21.79 -4.00
CA THR A 58 -13.52 -21.83 -4.15
C THR A 58 -14.13 -20.58 -3.53
N VAL A 59 -15.11 -20.00 -4.22
CA VAL A 59 -15.90 -18.85 -3.77
C VAL A 59 -17.37 -19.16 -3.99
N SER A 60 -18.20 -19.02 -2.98
CA SER A 60 -19.66 -19.13 -3.06
C SER A 60 -20.31 -18.17 -2.07
N VAL A 61 -21.64 -18.00 -2.20
CA VAL A 61 -22.46 -17.15 -1.33
C VAL A 61 -23.65 -17.92 -0.81
N GLU A 62 -23.97 -17.73 0.46
CA GLU A 62 -25.20 -18.21 1.10
C GLU A 62 -25.81 -17.05 1.88
N GLY A 63 -26.83 -16.39 1.32
CA GLY A 63 -27.40 -15.17 1.90
C GLY A 63 -26.32 -14.10 2.10
N ASN A 64 -26.20 -13.57 3.30
CA ASN A 64 -25.18 -12.57 3.65
C ASN A 64 -23.87 -13.21 4.14
N THR A 65 -23.48 -14.35 3.59
CA THR A 65 -22.25 -15.05 3.94
C THR A 65 -21.45 -15.38 2.69
N LEU A 66 -20.26 -14.86 2.59
CA LEU A 66 -19.27 -15.25 1.58
C LEU A 66 -18.52 -16.48 2.10
N ILE A 67 -18.40 -17.51 1.28
CA ILE A 67 -17.69 -18.74 1.62
C ILE A 67 -16.45 -18.84 0.74
N VAL A 68 -15.28 -18.76 1.35
CA VAL A 68 -13.99 -18.83 0.65
C VAL A 68 -13.22 -20.05 1.17
N ASN A 69 -12.94 -21.00 0.29
CA ASN A 69 -12.28 -22.27 0.65
C ASN A 69 -12.97 -22.97 1.86
N GLY A 70 -14.29 -22.93 1.91
CA GLY A 70 -15.09 -23.50 3.00
C GLY A 70 -15.18 -22.64 4.28
N LYS A 71 -14.44 -21.54 4.38
CA LYS A 71 -14.52 -20.61 5.52
C LYS A 71 -15.63 -19.59 5.30
N LYS A 72 -16.45 -19.39 6.32
CA LYS A 72 -17.57 -18.44 6.30
C LYS A 72 -17.13 -17.04 6.72
N ILE A 73 -17.45 -16.04 5.91
CA ILE A 73 -17.16 -14.63 6.14
C ILE A 73 -18.48 -13.87 6.13
N ARG A 74 -18.82 -13.18 7.22
CA ARG A 74 -20.04 -12.36 7.29
C ARG A 74 -19.94 -11.19 6.32
N LEU A 75 -20.98 -10.95 5.52
CA LEU A 75 -21.13 -9.75 4.69
C LEU A 75 -22.12 -8.78 5.33
N THR A 76 -21.82 -7.48 5.24
CA THR A 76 -22.71 -6.39 5.65
C THR A 76 -22.72 -5.29 4.58
N GLN A 77 -23.80 -4.50 4.54
CA GLN A 77 -24.01 -3.37 3.61
C GLN A 77 -24.30 -2.10 4.39
N GLU A 78 -23.42 -1.78 5.35
CA GLU A 78 -23.58 -0.64 6.25
C GLU A 78 -22.76 0.58 5.80
N ARG A 79 -23.40 1.74 5.81
CA ARG A 79 -22.74 3.02 5.50
C ARG A 79 -21.98 3.59 6.69
N ASP A 80 -22.54 3.46 7.90
CA ASP A 80 -21.89 3.95 9.12
C ASP A 80 -21.11 2.83 9.78
N PRO A 81 -19.77 2.92 9.88
CA PRO A 81 -18.94 1.90 10.50
C PRO A 81 -19.30 1.57 11.96
N ALA A 82 -19.94 2.49 12.69
CA ALA A 82 -20.38 2.26 14.06
C ALA A 82 -21.42 1.12 14.19
N ASN A 83 -22.13 0.81 13.10
CA ASN A 83 -23.18 -0.22 13.08
C ASN A 83 -22.67 -1.60 12.65
N LEU A 84 -21.36 -1.76 12.35
CA LEU A 84 -20.80 -2.96 11.75
C LEU A 84 -20.70 -4.16 12.71
N LYS A 85 -20.83 -3.92 14.04
CA LYS A 85 -20.84 -4.99 15.05
C LYS A 85 -19.69 -6.00 14.86
N TRP A 86 -18.47 -5.49 14.76
CA TRP A 86 -17.27 -6.33 14.59
C TRP A 86 -17.09 -7.32 15.73
N GLY A 87 -17.53 -6.97 16.93
CA GLY A 87 -17.51 -7.85 18.10
C GLY A 87 -18.29 -9.15 17.90
N ASP A 88 -19.43 -9.13 17.16
CA ASP A 88 -20.28 -10.31 16.95
C ASP A 88 -19.57 -11.41 16.15
N VAL A 89 -18.59 -11.06 15.32
CA VAL A 89 -17.77 -12.01 14.55
C VAL A 89 -16.36 -12.17 15.15
N GLY A 90 -16.10 -11.49 16.27
CA GLY A 90 -14.82 -11.54 16.97
C GLY A 90 -13.67 -10.91 16.19
N ALA A 91 -13.95 -9.97 15.28
CA ALA A 91 -12.90 -9.24 14.57
C ALA A 91 -12.10 -8.36 15.55
N GLU A 92 -10.83 -8.66 15.70
CA GLU A 92 -9.92 -7.93 16.60
C GLU A 92 -9.30 -6.72 15.92
N VAL A 93 -8.91 -6.87 14.66
CA VAL A 93 -8.35 -5.80 13.84
C VAL A 93 -9.27 -5.55 12.65
N VAL A 94 -9.52 -4.27 12.34
CA VAL A 94 -10.26 -3.89 11.13
C VAL A 94 -9.32 -3.18 10.16
N ILE A 95 -9.33 -3.61 8.91
CA ILE A 95 -8.68 -2.90 7.81
C ILE A 95 -9.71 -1.96 7.19
N GLU A 96 -9.47 -0.65 7.29
CA GLU A 96 -10.28 0.39 6.67
C GLU A 96 -9.75 0.66 5.26
N SER A 97 -10.45 0.21 4.25
CA SER A 97 -10.06 0.30 2.84
C SER A 97 -11.11 0.94 1.91
N THR A 98 -12.06 1.70 2.48
CA THR A 98 -13.03 2.48 1.70
C THR A 98 -12.45 3.76 1.11
N GLY A 99 -11.40 4.31 1.73
CA GLY A 99 -10.86 5.63 1.41
C GLY A 99 -11.69 6.80 1.94
N LEU A 100 -12.69 6.54 2.81
CA LEU A 100 -13.59 7.55 3.36
C LEU A 100 -13.22 7.93 4.80
N PHE A 101 -12.94 6.96 5.65
CA PHE A 101 -12.69 7.11 7.09
C PHE A 101 -11.19 7.15 7.37
N LEU A 102 -10.55 8.27 7.07
CA LEU A 102 -9.09 8.43 7.03
C LEU A 102 -8.52 9.25 8.21
N ASP A 103 -9.25 9.38 9.28
CA ASP A 103 -8.90 10.12 10.48
C ASP A 103 -9.33 9.38 11.75
N GLN A 104 -8.91 9.87 12.91
CA GLN A 104 -9.23 9.27 14.22
C GLN A 104 -10.74 9.19 14.47
N GLU A 105 -11.50 10.18 14.05
CA GLU A 105 -12.95 10.21 14.25
C GLU A 105 -13.64 9.15 13.41
N GLY A 106 -13.38 9.15 12.11
CA GLY A 106 -13.99 8.21 11.17
C GLY A 106 -13.61 6.76 11.44
N ALA A 107 -12.31 6.49 11.60
CA ALA A 107 -11.80 5.15 11.88
C ALA A 107 -12.17 4.69 13.31
N GLY A 108 -12.31 5.61 14.26
CA GLY A 108 -12.75 5.34 15.63
C GLY A 108 -14.11 4.68 15.73
N LYS A 109 -14.98 4.86 14.73
CA LYS A 109 -16.28 4.19 14.65
C LYS A 109 -16.16 2.65 14.62
N HIS A 110 -15.09 2.13 14.05
CA HIS A 110 -14.82 0.69 14.09
C HIS A 110 -14.52 0.17 15.49
N LEU A 111 -13.85 0.98 16.33
CA LEU A 111 -13.63 0.63 17.74
C LEU A 111 -14.95 0.60 18.49
N ALA A 112 -15.84 1.58 18.25
CA ALA A 112 -17.19 1.61 18.83
C ALA A 112 -18.02 0.40 18.38
N ALA A 113 -17.79 -0.14 17.19
CA ALA A 113 -18.41 -1.35 16.66
C ALA A 113 -17.81 -2.67 17.20
N GLY A 114 -16.82 -2.60 18.09
CA GLY A 114 -16.25 -3.76 18.80
C GLY A 114 -14.89 -4.25 18.29
N ALA A 115 -14.26 -3.58 17.33
CA ALA A 115 -12.87 -3.83 16.98
C ALA A 115 -11.91 -3.34 18.07
N LYS A 116 -10.76 -3.98 18.23
CA LYS A 116 -9.71 -3.55 19.16
C LYS A 116 -8.71 -2.59 18.50
N LYS A 117 -8.46 -2.80 17.23
CA LYS A 117 -7.46 -2.06 16.42
C LYS A 117 -8.01 -1.74 15.03
N VAL A 118 -7.52 -0.64 14.45
CA VAL A 118 -7.85 -0.26 13.07
C VAL A 118 -6.57 0.05 12.30
N VAL A 119 -6.43 -0.53 11.11
CA VAL A 119 -5.37 -0.23 10.15
C VAL A 119 -6.00 0.47 8.94
N ILE A 120 -5.75 1.76 8.80
CA ILE A 120 -6.21 2.54 7.64
C ILE A 120 -5.30 2.25 6.46
N SER A 121 -5.85 1.80 5.35
CA SER A 121 -5.11 1.48 4.11
C SER A 121 -4.89 2.69 3.20
N ALA A 122 -4.61 3.84 3.78
CA ALA A 122 -4.31 5.10 3.10
C ALA A 122 -3.57 6.04 4.06
N PRO A 123 -2.91 7.11 3.56
CA PRO A 123 -2.42 8.18 4.42
C PRO A 123 -3.57 8.81 5.20
N SER A 124 -3.35 9.05 6.50
CA SER A 124 -4.34 9.74 7.34
C SER A 124 -4.46 11.21 6.94
N LYS A 125 -5.63 11.80 7.26
CA LYS A 125 -5.91 13.23 7.05
C LYS A 125 -5.60 14.10 8.28
N ASP A 126 -5.31 13.45 9.40
CA ASP A 126 -4.98 14.04 10.68
C ASP A 126 -3.66 13.49 11.24
N ASP A 127 -3.42 13.65 12.54
CA ASP A 127 -2.21 13.17 13.23
C ASP A 127 -2.25 11.67 13.59
N THR A 128 -3.12 10.87 12.97
CA THR A 128 -3.11 9.40 13.14
C THR A 128 -1.71 8.85 12.87
N PRO A 129 -1.12 8.09 13.80
CA PRO A 129 0.21 7.53 13.62
C PRO A 129 0.35 6.71 12.36
N MET A 130 1.39 6.97 11.59
CA MET A 130 1.64 6.36 10.28
C MET A 130 2.85 5.45 10.36
N PHE A 131 2.68 4.23 9.86
CA PHE A 131 3.74 3.22 9.86
C PHE A 131 3.97 2.65 8.47
N VAL A 132 5.22 2.31 8.21
CA VAL A 132 5.66 1.53 7.06
C VAL A 132 6.44 0.33 7.59
N PHE A 133 5.97 -0.86 7.28
CA PHE A 133 6.57 -2.11 7.75
C PHE A 133 8.04 -2.22 7.30
N GLY A 134 8.94 -2.54 8.25
CA GLY A 134 10.39 -2.59 8.07
C GLY A 134 11.10 -1.24 8.15
N VAL A 135 10.35 -0.13 8.27
CA VAL A 135 10.94 1.21 8.40
C VAL A 135 10.79 1.75 9.82
N ASN A 136 9.57 1.89 10.31
CA ASN A 136 9.29 2.42 11.64
C ASN A 136 8.27 1.59 12.45
N ASP A 137 7.86 0.43 11.98
CA ASP A 137 6.93 -0.48 12.66
C ASP A 137 7.37 -0.84 14.09
N LYS A 138 8.67 -0.92 14.33
CA LYS A 138 9.25 -1.15 15.69
C LYS A 138 9.03 -0.02 16.67
N THR A 139 8.56 1.13 16.20
CA THR A 139 8.21 2.27 17.06
C THR A 139 6.75 2.27 17.51
N TYR A 140 5.96 1.28 17.08
CA TYR A 140 4.58 1.07 17.51
C TYR A 140 4.50 0.88 19.02
N LYS A 141 3.58 1.58 19.67
CA LYS A 141 3.43 1.62 21.14
C LYS A 141 2.07 1.17 21.63
N GLY A 142 1.26 0.55 20.76
CA GLY A 142 -0.05 0.06 21.12
C GLY A 142 -1.21 0.96 20.69
N GLU A 143 -0.99 1.89 19.78
CA GLU A 143 -2.00 2.77 19.21
C GLU A 143 -3.20 1.97 18.69
N ALA A 144 -4.42 2.43 18.98
CA ALA A 144 -5.64 1.73 18.58
C ALA A 144 -5.95 1.90 17.09
N ILE A 145 -5.55 3.03 16.52
CA ILE A 145 -5.75 3.37 15.10
C ILE A 145 -4.42 3.80 14.52
N ILE A 146 -4.05 3.17 13.40
CA ILE A 146 -2.84 3.51 12.65
C ILE A 146 -3.15 3.65 11.16
N SER A 147 -2.29 4.36 10.45
CA SER A 147 -2.25 4.42 9.00
C SER A 147 -1.08 3.59 8.46
N ASN A 148 -1.33 2.75 7.44
CA ASN A 148 -0.29 2.03 6.69
C ASN A 148 0.31 2.89 5.56
N ALA A 149 0.16 4.21 5.60
CA ALA A 149 0.60 5.14 4.56
C ALA A 149 0.02 4.80 3.16
N SER A 150 0.66 5.27 2.10
CA SER A 150 0.32 4.91 0.71
C SER A 150 1.23 3.81 0.16
N CYS A 151 0.82 3.19 -0.95
CA CYS A 151 1.67 2.25 -1.70
C CYS A 151 2.99 2.90 -2.15
N THR A 152 2.94 4.15 -2.61
CA THR A 152 4.13 4.91 -2.99
C THR A 152 5.04 5.21 -1.80
N THR A 153 4.48 5.54 -0.63
CA THR A 153 5.27 5.73 0.60
C THR A 153 5.94 4.42 1.03
N ASN A 154 5.23 3.29 0.90
CA ASN A 154 5.77 1.97 1.19
C ASN A 154 6.91 1.57 0.23
N CYS A 155 6.94 2.09 -1.00
CA CYS A 155 8.06 1.92 -1.91
C CYS A 155 9.23 2.87 -1.58
N LEU A 156 8.94 4.16 -1.41
CA LEU A 156 9.95 5.19 -1.23
C LEU A 156 10.67 5.09 0.13
N ALA A 157 9.95 4.76 1.21
CA ALA A 157 10.52 4.80 2.55
C ALA A 157 11.66 3.78 2.78
N PRO A 158 11.57 2.51 2.37
CA PRO A 158 12.69 1.58 2.47
C PRO A 158 13.92 2.04 1.68
N LEU A 159 13.72 2.52 0.44
CA LEU A 159 14.78 3.06 -0.41
C LEU A 159 15.47 4.26 0.25
N ALA A 160 14.67 5.25 0.69
CA ALA A 160 15.17 6.45 1.35
C ALA A 160 15.86 6.15 2.70
N LYS A 161 15.36 5.14 3.44
CA LYS A 161 15.96 4.69 4.71
C LYS A 161 17.39 4.21 4.49
N VAL A 162 17.63 3.33 3.54
CA VAL A 162 18.96 2.79 3.23
C VAL A 162 19.94 3.92 2.90
N LEU A 163 19.53 4.84 2.01
CA LEU A 163 20.38 5.99 1.65
C LEU A 163 20.65 6.91 2.83
N ASN A 164 19.60 7.25 3.59
CA ASN A 164 19.73 8.19 4.69
C ASN A 164 20.57 7.62 5.83
N ASP A 165 20.41 6.36 6.15
CA ASP A 165 21.14 5.71 7.24
C ASP A 165 22.64 5.63 6.95
N LYS A 166 23.05 5.44 5.70
CA LYS A 166 24.45 5.26 5.33
C LYS A 166 25.14 6.56 4.90
N TRP A 167 24.50 7.36 4.05
CA TRP A 167 25.11 8.56 3.46
C TRP A 167 24.44 9.86 3.89
N GLY A 168 23.21 9.79 4.39
CA GLY A 168 22.37 10.95 4.68
C GLY A 168 21.82 11.58 3.42
N ILE A 169 20.51 11.85 3.38
CA ILE A 169 19.87 12.60 2.31
C ILE A 169 19.83 14.08 2.72
N LYS A 170 20.41 14.94 1.88
CA LYS A 170 20.35 16.40 2.05
C LYS A 170 19.01 16.94 1.59
N ARG A 171 18.59 16.59 0.38
CA ARG A 171 17.30 16.93 -0.23
C ARG A 171 17.02 16.04 -1.44
N GLY A 172 15.76 15.95 -1.84
CA GLY A 172 15.39 15.17 -3.02
C GLY A 172 14.01 15.48 -3.57
N LEU A 173 13.84 15.14 -4.83
CA LEU A 173 12.57 15.18 -5.55
C LEU A 173 12.22 13.77 -5.98
N MET A 174 10.98 13.37 -5.71
CA MET A 174 10.47 12.07 -6.12
C MET A 174 9.41 12.26 -7.21
N THR A 175 9.54 11.47 -8.26
CA THR A 175 8.46 11.29 -9.22
C THR A 175 8.00 9.83 -9.16
N THR A 176 6.71 9.58 -9.04
CA THR A 176 6.19 8.25 -9.30
C THR A 176 5.46 8.21 -10.63
N VAL A 177 5.88 7.31 -11.51
CA VAL A 177 5.10 6.92 -12.69
C VAL A 177 4.18 5.79 -12.24
N HIS A 178 2.89 6.12 -12.10
CA HIS A 178 1.95 5.30 -11.35
C HIS A 178 0.85 4.73 -12.26
N ALA A 179 0.58 3.45 -12.07
CA ALA A 179 -0.53 2.78 -12.73
C ALA A 179 -1.87 3.47 -12.46
N ALA A 180 -2.82 3.29 -13.36
CA ALA A 180 -4.19 3.76 -13.19
C ALA A 180 -4.83 3.10 -11.96
N THR A 181 -5.62 3.87 -11.22
CA THR A 181 -6.41 3.38 -10.09
C THR A 181 -7.88 3.71 -10.31
N ALA A 182 -8.76 3.21 -9.44
CA ALA A 182 -10.20 3.43 -9.55
C ALA A 182 -10.62 4.91 -9.55
N THR A 183 -9.74 5.83 -9.17
CA THR A 183 -10.00 7.27 -9.18
C THR A 183 -9.80 7.91 -10.56
N GLN A 184 -9.05 7.28 -11.47
CA GLN A 184 -8.87 7.76 -12.83
C GLN A 184 -10.15 7.56 -13.65
N LYS A 185 -10.45 8.51 -14.54
CA LYS A 185 -11.57 8.42 -15.47
C LYS A 185 -11.18 7.59 -16.70
N THR A 186 -12.10 6.76 -17.20
CA THR A 186 -11.91 6.04 -18.46
C THR A 186 -11.97 7.01 -19.64
N VAL A 187 -12.94 7.94 -19.62
CA VAL A 187 -13.13 9.03 -20.58
C VAL A 187 -13.19 10.36 -19.83
N ASP A 188 -13.06 11.48 -20.54
CA ASP A 188 -13.16 12.82 -19.95
C ASP A 188 -14.46 12.98 -19.17
N GLY A 189 -14.37 13.43 -17.91
CA GLY A 189 -15.50 13.63 -17.03
C GLY A 189 -15.22 14.71 -15.98
N PRO A 190 -16.25 15.19 -15.27
CA PRO A 190 -16.11 16.28 -14.31
C PRO A 190 -15.19 15.90 -13.16
N SER A 191 -14.38 16.86 -12.74
CA SER A 191 -13.52 16.78 -11.56
C SER A 191 -13.31 18.19 -10.99
N ASP A 192 -13.92 18.45 -9.84
CA ASP A 192 -13.95 19.80 -9.24
C ASP A 192 -12.62 20.21 -8.62
N LYS A 193 -11.90 19.26 -8.01
CA LYS A 193 -10.67 19.53 -7.26
C LYS A 193 -9.40 19.42 -8.09
N ASP A 194 -9.38 18.51 -9.04
CA ASP A 194 -8.24 18.25 -9.92
C ASP A 194 -8.72 18.10 -11.36
N TRP A 195 -8.64 19.16 -12.14
CA TRP A 195 -9.10 19.15 -13.53
C TRP A 195 -8.37 18.12 -14.40
N ARG A 196 -7.07 17.90 -14.14
CA ARG A 196 -6.30 16.86 -14.85
C ARG A 196 -6.80 15.46 -14.50
N GLY A 197 -7.22 15.24 -13.25
CA GLY A 197 -7.83 13.97 -12.82
C GLY A 197 -9.18 13.67 -13.47
N GLY A 198 -9.82 14.66 -14.11
CA GLY A 198 -11.03 14.50 -14.91
C GLY A 198 -10.77 13.98 -16.33
N ARG A 199 -9.51 13.93 -16.79
CA ARG A 199 -9.18 13.46 -18.14
C ARG A 199 -9.11 11.93 -18.20
N GLY A 200 -9.47 11.40 -19.36
CA GLY A 200 -9.43 9.95 -19.62
C GLY A 200 -8.01 9.41 -19.59
N ILE A 201 -7.81 8.29 -18.90
CA ILE A 201 -6.48 7.72 -18.66
C ILE A 201 -5.91 6.97 -19.86
N LEU A 202 -6.75 6.43 -20.75
CA LEU A 202 -6.33 5.44 -21.76
C LEU A 202 -5.26 5.93 -22.73
N GLU A 203 -5.23 7.24 -23.03
CA GLU A 203 -4.31 7.84 -24.00
C GLU A 203 -3.51 9.01 -23.41
N ASN A 204 -3.49 9.15 -22.07
CA ASN A 204 -2.90 10.29 -21.42
C ASN A 204 -1.80 9.92 -20.43
N ILE A 205 -0.84 10.83 -20.27
CA ILE A 205 0.05 10.93 -19.13
C ILE A 205 -0.47 12.07 -18.26
N ILE A 206 -0.99 11.77 -17.08
CA ILE A 206 -1.70 12.74 -16.24
C ILE A 206 -0.85 13.14 -15.04
N PRO A 207 -0.29 14.37 -15.00
CA PRO A 207 0.37 14.88 -13.80
C PRO A 207 -0.64 15.01 -12.64
N SER A 208 -0.26 14.54 -11.46
CA SER A 208 -1.10 14.55 -10.26
C SER A 208 -0.25 14.86 -9.04
N SER A 209 -0.81 15.54 -8.06
CA SER A 209 -0.16 15.75 -6.78
C SER A 209 -0.09 14.45 -5.98
N THR A 210 0.95 14.31 -5.14
CA THR A 210 1.06 13.20 -4.19
C THR A 210 1.66 13.68 -2.88
N GLY A 211 1.13 13.20 -1.77
CA GLY A 211 1.70 13.39 -0.43
C GLY A 211 2.76 12.37 -0.05
N ALA A 212 3.03 11.37 -0.89
CA ALA A 212 3.86 10.23 -0.55
C ALA A 212 5.27 10.59 -0.09
N ALA A 213 5.93 11.54 -0.78
CA ALA A 213 7.28 11.98 -0.40
C ALA A 213 7.31 12.75 0.92
N LYS A 214 6.25 13.54 1.21
CA LYS A 214 6.11 14.22 2.51
C LYS A 214 5.83 13.22 3.63
N ALA A 215 5.05 12.19 3.37
CA ALA A 215 4.75 11.13 4.31
C ALA A 215 6.01 10.34 4.73
N VAL A 216 7.03 10.23 3.88
CA VAL A 216 8.33 9.67 4.28
C VAL A 216 8.95 10.47 5.41
N GLY A 217 8.80 11.79 5.46
CA GLY A 217 9.26 12.62 6.58
C GLY A 217 8.50 12.39 7.89
N VAL A 218 7.30 11.80 7.84
CA VAL A 218 6.55 11.37 9.03
C VAL A 218 7.12 10.06 9.57
N VAL A 219 7.35 9.07 8.70
CA VAL A 219 7.83 7.74 9.10
C VAL A 219 9.35 7.70 9.34
N ILE A 220 10.11 8.64 8.74
CA ILE A 220 11.54 8.84 8.96
C ILE A 220 11.77 10.32 9.31
N PRO A 221 11.70 10.72 10.60
CA PRO A 221 11.74 12.13 11.01
C PRO A 221 12.99 12.89 10.53
N ALA A 222 14.13 12.19 10.36
CA ALA A 222 15.36 12.76 9.81
C ALA A 222 15.21 13.29 8.36
N LEU A 223 14.16 12.85 7.64
CA LEU A 223 13.83 13.27 6.27
C LEU A 223 12.70 14.31 6.22
N ASN A 224 12.21 14.77 7.36
CA ASN A 224 11.16 15.79 7.39
C ASN A 224 11.59 17.06 6.63
N LYS A 225 10.74 17.54 5.71
CA LYS A 225 10.95 18.70 4.82
C LYS A 225 12.14 18.57 3.84
N LYS A 226 12.77 17.38 3.74
CA LYS A 226 13.87 17.14 2.78
C LYS A 226 13.39 16.56 1.46
N LEU A 227 12.22 15.90 1.45
CA LEU A 227 11.65 15.26 0.27
C LEU A 227 10.30 15.87 -0.09
N THR A 228 10.09 16.07 -1.38
CA THR A 228 8.77 16.35 -1.98
C THR A 228 8.68 15.67 -3.33
N GLY A 229 7.51 15.69 -3.97
CA GLY A 229 7.37 14.99 -5.24
C GLY A 229 6.00 15.13 -5.88
N MET A 230 5.87 14.46 -7.02
CA MET A 230 4.65 14.41 -7.83
C MET A 230 4.44 13.02 -8.42
N SER A 231 3.31 12.82 -9.06
CA SER A 231 2.94 11.59 -9.75
C SER A 231 2.60 11.88 -11.20
N PHE A 232 2.97 10.96 -12.10
CA PHE A 232 2.34 10.81 -13.41
C PHE A 232 1.49 9.57 -13.43
N ARG A 233 0.19 9.71 -13.73
CA ARG A 233 -0.70 8.58 -13.98
C ARG A 233 -0.60 8.18 -15.43
N VAL A 234 -0.41 6.88 -15.67
CA VAL A 234 -0.21 6.30 -17.00
C VAL A 234 -1.19 5.16 -17.26
N PRO A 235 -1.49 4.80 -18.53
CA PRO A 235 -2.47 3.77 -18.88
C PRO A 235 -1.91 2.35 -18.70
N THR A 236 -1.34 2.05 -17.53
CA THR A 236 -0.97 0.70 -17.09
C THR A 236 -1.94 0.24 -16.01
N SER A 237 -2.26 -1.03 -15.99
CA SER A 237 -3.27 -1.58 -15.09
C SER A 237 -2.76 -1.79 -13.66
N ASP A 238 -1.45 -2.01 -13.51
CA ASP A 238 -0.79 -2.30 -12.23
C ASP A 238 0.72 -2.16 -12.37
N VAL A 239 1.42 -2.14 -11.26
CA VAL A 239 2.83 -1.88 -11.07
C VAL A 239 3.23 -0.45 -11.42
N SER A 240 3.84 0.18 -10.47
CA SER A 240 4.30 1.57 -10.51
C SER A 240 5.79 1.64 -10.23
N VAL A 241 6.39 2.78 -10.52
CA VAL A 241 7.82 3.01 -10.27
C VAL A 241 8.04 4.34 -9.55
N VAL A 242 8.92 4.33 -8.57
CA VAL A 242 9.48 5.52 -7.92
C VAL A 242 10.79 5.88 -8.61
N ASP A 243 10.92 7.13 -8.99
CA ASP A 243 12.15 7.82 -9.38
C ASP A 243 12.50 8.80 -8.26
N LEU A 244 13.53 8.47 -7.48
CA LEU A 244 14.07 9.35 -6.45
C LEU A 244 15.36 10.00 -6.94
N THR A 245 15.31 11.28 -7.26
CA THR A 245 16.49 12.10 -7.51
C THR A 245 16.86 12.84 -6.24
N CYS A 246 18.05 12.62 -5.69
CA CYS A 246 18.44 13.22 -4.42
C CYS A 246 19.93 13.57 -4.33
N GLU A 247 20.22 14.56 -3.49
CA GLU A 247 21.56 14.99 -3.09
C GLU A 247 21.89 14.34 -1.74
N LEU A 248 23.04 13.67 -1.67
CA LEU A 248 23.55 13.01 -0.48
C LEU A 248 24.43 13.96 0.35
N ASN A 249 24.56 13.72 1.66
CA ASN A 249 25.49 14.45 2.54
C ASN A 249 26.93 13.93 2.42
N LYS A 250 27.09 12.66 2.07
CA LYS A 250 28.38 11.99 1.84
C LYS A 250 28.41 11.42 0.45
N ASP A 251 29.53 11.53 -0.21
CA ASP A 251 29.71 10.94 -1.53
C ASP A 251 29.58 9.42 -1.49
N ALA A 252 28.99 8.88 -2.55
CA ALA A 252 28.85 7.46 -2.79
C ALA A 252 28.97 7.16 -4.28
N THR A 253 29.65 6.09 -4.61
CA THR A 253 29.62 5.54 -5.96
C THR A 253 28.34 4.74 -6.17
N MET A 254 27.88 4.62 -7.42
CA MET A 254 26.72 3.75 -7.72
C MET A 254 27.00 2.30 -7.29
N ALA A 255 28.22 1.81 -7.42
CA ALA A 255 28.60 0.48 -6.98
C ALA A 255 28.41 0.28 -5.46
N GLU A 256 28.75 1.27 -4.63
CA GLU A 256 28.53 1.22 -3.19
C GLU A 256 27.04 1.27 -2.84
N ILE A 257 26.26 2.08 -3.56
CA ILE A 257 24.80 2.14 -3.39
C ILE A 257 24.16 0.79 -3.75
N CYS A 258 24.52 0.20 -4.89
CA CYS A 258 24.04 -1.11 -5.31
C CYS A 258 24.40 -2.20 -4.30
N ALA A 259 25.63 -2.23 -3.82
CA ALA A 259 26.09 -3.19 -2.81
C ALA A 259 25.28 -3.08 -1.51
N GLU A 260 25.03 -1.85 -1.03
CA GLU A 260 24.23 -1.63 0.17
C GLU A 260 22.77 -2.03 -0.03
N MET A 261 22.15 -1.64 -1.15
CA MET A 261 20.76 -2.02 -1.46
C MET A 261 20.61 -3.53 -1.50
N LYS A 262 21.55 -4.24 -2.13
CA LYS A 262 21.59 -5.69 -2.17
C LYS A 262 21.72 -6.30 -0.76
N ALA A 263 22.68 -5.82 0.03
CA ALA A 263 22.88 -6.29 1.39
C ALA A 263 21.63 -6.10 2.27
N GLN A 264 20.96 -4.95 2.17
CA GLN A 264 19.73 -4.70 2.91
C GLN A 264 18.55 -5.56 2.42
N SER A 265 18.47 -5.82 1.12
CA SER A 265 17.41 -6.67 0.54
C SER A 265 17.55 -8.14 0.96
N GLU A 266 18.76 -8.61 1.21
CA GLU A 266 19.06 -9.97 1.69
C GLU A 266 19.07 -10.05 3.23
N GLY A 267 19.21 -8.91 3.90
CA GLY A 267 19.35 -8.75 5.35
C GLY A 267 18.13 -8.15 6.03
N ALA A 268 18.30 -6.96 6.61
CA ALA A 268 17.31 -6.34 7.50
C ALA A 268 15.98 -5.99 6.82
N LEU A 269 15.98 -5.74 5.51
CA LEU A 269 14.79 -5.42 4.72
C LEU A 269 14.35 -6.58 3.82
N LYS A 270 14.76 -7.82 4.13
CA LYS A 270 14.34 -9.00 3.38
C LYS A 270 12.82 -9.13 3.35
N GLY A 271 12.26 -9.34 2.15
CA GLY A 271 10.81 -9.43 1.93
C GLY A 271 10.10 -8.06 1.87
N ILE A 272 10.84 -6.95 1.98
CA ILE A 272 10.37 -5.57 1.87
C ILE A 272 11.06 -4.88 0.72
N LEU A 273 12.40 -4.78 0.80
CA LEU A 273 13.26 -4.31 -0.28
C LEU A 273 13.66 -5.51 -1.16
N GLY A 274 13.56 -5.34 -2.47
CA GLY A 274 14.13 -6.23 -3.48
C GLY A 274 15.30 -5.56 -4.18
N TYR A 275 16.03 -6.34 -4.96
CA TYR A 275 17.17 -5.89 -5.75
C TYR A 275 17.16 -6.62 -7.09
N THR A 276 17.38 -5.89 -8.18
CA THR A 276 17.55 -6.48 -9.52
C THR A 276 18.65 -5.76 -10.30
N GLU A 277 19.35 -6.51 -11.14
CA GLU A 277 20.27 -6.03 -12.18
C GLU A 277 19.76 -6.39 -13.59
N ASP A 278 18.60 -7.04 -13.65
CA ASP A 278 17.98 -7.45 -14.90
C ASP A 278 17.32 -6.27 -15.62
N LYS A 279 17.22 -6.34 -16.93
CA LYS A 279 16.53 -5.36 -17.77
C LYS A 279 15.03 -5.60 -17.75
N VAL A 280 14.38 -5.15 -16.69
CA VAL A 280 12.99 -5.42 -16.36
C VAL A 280 12.07 -4.25 -16.70
N VAL A 281 10.78 -4.54 -16.76
CA VAL A 281 9.69 -3.58 -16.95
C VAL A 281 8.57 -3.85 -15.94
N ALA A 282 7.59 -2.96 -15.84
CA ALA A 282 6.53 -3.00 -14.84
C ALA A 282 5.85 -4.38 -14.70
N THR A 283 5.54 -5.05 -15.82
CA THR A 283 4.79 -6.33 -15.80
C THR A 283 5.55 -7.48 -15.15
N ASP A 284 6.88 -7.39 -15.04
CA ASP A 284 7.71 -8.40 -14.40
C ASP A 284 7.53 -8.45 -12.87
N PHE A 285 7.01 -7.38 -12.30
CA PHE A 285 6.77 -7.26 -10.85
C PHE A 285 5.31 -7.45 -10.44
N ARG A 286 4.43 -7.84 -11.37
CA ARG A 286 3.04 -8.10 -11.04
C ARG A 286 2.91 -9.30 -10.11
N GLY A 287 2.29 -9.08 -8.95
CA GLY A 287 2.17 -10.08 -7.89
C GLY A 287 3.39 -10.17 -6.97
N ASP A 288 4.35 -9.24 -7.05
CA ASP A 288 5.47 -9.18 -6.10
C ASP A 288 4.97 -8.64 -4.74
N ALA A 289 5.22 -9.40 -3.68
CA ALA A 289 4.81 -9.02 -2.32
C ALA A 289 5.73 -8.00 -1.64
N ARG A 290 6.91 -7.72 -2.23
CA ARG A 290 7.82 -6.67 -1.78
C ARG A 290 7.28 -5.32 -2.22
N THR A 291 7.50 -4.30 -1.42
CA THR A 291 6.96 -2.95 -1.70
C THR A 291 7.96 -2.00 -2.32
N SER A 292 9.24 -2.40 -2.46
CA SER A 292 10.30 -1.56 -3.01
C SER A 292 11.34 -2.46 -3.67
N ILE A 293 11.39 -2.53 -4.99
CA ILE A 293 12.38 -3.35 -5.71
C ILE A 293 13.35 -2.39 -6.40
N PHE A 294 14.54 -2.23 -5.81
CA PHE A 294 15.58 -1.37 -6.36
C PHE A 294 16.12 -1.95 -7.67
N ASP A 295 16.13 -1.11 -8.69
CA ASP A 295 16.63 -1.43 -10.02
C ASP A 295 18.02 -0.80 -10.21
N ALA A 296 19.05 -1.62 -10.15
CA ALA A 296 20.44 -1.19 -10.24
C ALA A 296 20.81 -0.74 -11.66
N ASP A 297 20.28 -1.43 -12.70
CA ASP A 297 20.57 -1.11 -14.10
C ASP A 297 19.94 0.20 -14.55
N ALA A 298 18.74 0.53 -14.04
CA ALA A 298 18.04 1.76 -14.36
C ALA A 298 18.45 2.97 -13.49
N SER A 299 19.22 2.75 -12.42
CA SER A 299 19.67 3.81 -11.51
C SER A 299 20.97 4.44 -11.97
N ILE A 300 21.13 5.75 -11.79
CA ILE A 300 22.29 6.50 -12.26
C ILE A 300 22.81 7.48 -11.22
N ALA A 301 24.11 7.78 -11.29
CA ALA A 301 24.74 8.87 -10.55
C ALA A 301 25.29 9.90 -11.54
N LEU A 302 25.06 11.18 -11.27
CA LEU A 302 25.70 12.26 -12.00
C LEU A 302 27.12 12.50 -11.50
N ASP A 303 27.26 12.46 -10.17
CA ASP A 303 28.53 12.56 -9.44
C ASP A 303 28.41 11.78 -8.13
N GLY A 304 29.39 11.87 -7.24
CA GLY A 304 29.39 11.18 -5.96
C GLY A 304 28.26 11.57 -5.01
N SER A 305 27.63 12.75 -5.20
CA SER A 305 26.63 13.26 -4.26
C SER A 305 25.22 13.35 -4.87
N PHE A 306 25.06 13.31 -6.20
CA PHE A 306 23.79 13.51 -6.86
C PHE A 306 23.37 12.27 -7.66
N VAL A 307 22.31 11.61 -7.20
CA VAL A 307 21.90 10.31 -7.69
C VAL A 307 20.41 10.29 -8.07
N LYS A 308 20.08 9.43 -9.03
CA LYS A 308 18.71 9.07 -9.42
C LYS A 308 18.54 7.57 -9.24
N LEU A 309 17.63 7.19 -8.35
CA LEU A 309 17.38 5.79 -7.99
C LEU A 309 15.97 5.38 -8.41
N ILE A 310 15.88 4.21 -9.01
CA ILE A 310 14.64 3.63 -9.53
C ILE A 310 14.23 2.47 -8.63
N SER A 311 12.96 2.45 -8.24
CA SER A 311 12.40 1.34 -7.47
C SER A 311 10.98 1.01 -7.93
N TRP A 312 10.75 -0.27 -8.24
CA TRP A 312 9.47 -0.82 -8.68
C TRP A 312 8.61 -1.27 -7.51
N TYR A 313 7.30 -1.26 -7.69
CA TYR A 313 6.36 -1.80 -6.72
C TYR A 313 5.03 -2.18 -7.36
N ASP A 314 4.52 -3.36 -7.00
CA ASP A 314 3.12 -3.67 -7.24
C ASP A 314 2.28 -2.87 -6.24
N ASN A 315 1.61 -1.82 -6.76
CA ASN A 315 0.88 -0.86 -5.92
C ASN A 315 -0.39 -1.45 -5.30
N GLU A 316 -0.81 -2.63 -5.72
CA GLU A 316 -1.95 -3.38 -5.17
C GLU A 316 -1.48 -4.56 -4.31
N TRP A 317 -0.72 -5.49 -4.88
CA TRP A 317 -0.35 -6.73 -4.22
C TRP A 317 0.69 -6.53 -3.11
N GLY A 318 1.77 -5.85 -3.40
CA GLY A 318 2.82 -5.55 -2.42
C GLY A 318 2.25 -4.78 -1.23
N TYR A 319 1.45 -3.74 -1.51
CA TYR A 319 0.80 -2.94 -0.49
C TYR A 319 -0.19 -3.76 0.37
N SER A 320 -1.01 -4.61 -0.24
CA SER A 320 -1.96 -5.47 0.48
C SER A 320 -1.25 -6.47 1.41
N ASN A 321 -0.13 -7.03 0.98
CA ASN A 321 0.71 -7.88 1.83
C ASN A 321 1.27 -7.12 3.03
N LYS A 322 1.77 -5.89 2.85
CA LYS A 322 2.30 -5.08 3.97
C LYS A 322 1.19 -4.56 4.90
N THR A 323 -0.03 -4.37 4.39
CA THR A 323 -1.19 -4.12 5.25
C THR A 323 -1.44 -5.29 6.20
N LEU A 324 -1.31 -6.54 5.74
CA LEU A 324 -1.43 -7.73 6.58
C LEU A 324 -0.25 -7.89 7.55
N GLU A 325 0.98 -7.51 7.15
CA GLU A 325 2.11 -7.46 8.09
C GLU A 325 1.85 -6.42 9.20
N MET A 326 1.27 -5.26 8.87
CA MET A 326 0.90 -4.27 9.88
C MET A 326 -0.24 -4.77 10.78
N VAL A 327 -1.16 -5.60 10.30
CA VAL A 327 -2.13 -6.29 11.14
C VAL A 327 -1.44 -7.16 12.19
N ARG A 328 -0.37 -7.88 11.84
CA ARG A 328 0.43 -8.68 12.79
C ARG A 328 1.13 -7.81 13.84
N VAL A 329 1.56 -6.62 13.45
CA VAL A 329 2.25 -5.68 14.37
C VAL A 329 1.29 -5.14 15.43
N VAL A 330 0.03 -4.87 15.06
CA VAL A 330 -0.93 -4.22 15.97
C VAL A 330 -1.79 -5.19 16.78
N ALA A 331 -1.85 -6.47 16.42
CA ALA A 331 -2.72 -7.49 17.02
C ALA A 331 -2.30 -7.92 18.48
#